data_6b4fa917726a9910a115d6d441a19d59
#
_entry.id   6b4fa917726a9910a115d6d441a19d59
#
_cell.length_a   1.000
_cell.length_b   1.000
_cell.length_c   1.000
_cell.angle_alpha   90.00
_cell.angle_beta   90.00
_cell.angle_gamma   90.00
#
_symmetry.space_group_name_H-M   'P 1'
#
loop_
_entity.id
_entity.type
_entity.pdbx_description
1 polymer ?
#
loop_
_entity_poly.entity_id
_entity_poly.type
_entity_poly.pdbx_seq_one_letter_code
_entity_poly.pdbx_strand_id
1 'polypeptide(L)'
;LFLLIAVTVIPAIGVSVVLLQRNNEAQREVVTTLAEAMAGSIAEAIDRELSGMATTLRVLSTTPSLSSGDMKDFYDRARLALAGSGSYLRVLDENYRLLINTGVPYGEPLEPLKEPETAKAALEGGVTLTSGVFFGKLDGKWSFKVVKPYFPENGPPRLLVMTRNADSLVDVLSQQMLRGGWNASVVD
;
A
#
# COMPACT_ATOMS: atom_id res chain seq x y z
N LEU A 1 50.59 -47.18 15.98
CA LEU A 1 49.49 -47.07 15.06
C LEU A 1 48.42 -46.02 15.56
N PHE A 2 47.96 -46.18 16.81
CA PHE A 2 46.96 -45.28 17.42
C PHE A 2 47.41 -43.81 17.45
N LEU A 3 48.61 -43.49 17.76
CA LEU A 3 49.13 -42.12 17.84
C LEU A 3 49.21 -41.47 16.47
N LEU A 4 49.49 -42.23 15.44
CA LEU A 4 49.58 -41.76 14.06
C LEU A 4 48.18 -41.42 13.51
N ILE A 5 47.15 -42.19 13.86
CA ILE A 5 45.75 -41.94 13.55
C ILE A 5 45.27 -40.70 14.28
N ALA A 6 45.58 -40.52 15.56
CA ALA A 6 45.18 -39.34 16.32
C ALA A 6 45.77 -38.03 15.77
N VAL A 7 47.02 -38.04 15.36
CA VAL A 7 47.72 -36.87 14.80
C VAL A 7 47.15 -36.42 13.45
N THR A 8 46.56 -37.34 12.67
CA THR A 8 45.99 -37.01 11.37
C THR A 8 44.48 -36.69 11.45
N VAL A 9 43.73 -37.43 12.28
CA VAL A 9 42.26 -37.31 12.35
C VAL A 9 41.84 -36.09 13.15
N ILE A 10 42.51 -35.76 14.26
CA ILE A 10 42.12 -34.61 15.10
C ILE A 10 42.22 -33.26 14.34
N PRO A 11 43.31 -32.94 13.64
CA PRO A 11 43.38 -31.72 12.83
C PRO A 11 42.36 -31.70 11.69
N ALA A 12 42.11 -32.84 11.03
CA ALA A 12 41.12 -32.93 9.96
C ALA A 12 39.70 -32.62 10.44
N ILE A 13 39.32 -33.14 11.62
CA ILE A 13 38.04 -32.82 12.26
C ILE A 13 37.98 -31.30 12.61
N GLY A 14 39.05 -30.76 13.19
CA GLY A 14 39.12 -29.35 13.54
C GLY A 14 38.92 -28.42 12.32
N VAL A 15 39.62 -28.72 11.23
CA VAL A 15 39.48 -27.98 9.97
C VAL A 15 38.07 -28.11 9.40
N SER A 16 37.48 -29.31 9.45
CA SER A 16 36.11 -29.55 8.96
C SER A 16 35.07 -28.76 9.75
N VAL A 17 35.19 -28.69 11.08
CA VAL A 17 34.31 -27.92 11.94
C VAL A 17 34.42 -26.42 11.62
N VAL A 18 35.61 -25.89 11.48
CA VAL A 18 35.85 -24.47 11.14
C VAL A 18 35.28 -24.13 9.76
N LEU A 19 35.48 -25.04 8.77
CA LEU A 19 34.92 -24.83 7.43
C LEU A 19 33.38 -24.85 7.42
N LEU A 20 32.78 -25.78 8.18
CA LEU A 20 31.32 -25.83 8.33
C LEU A 20 30.77 -24.59 9.01
N GLN A 21 31.41 -24.07 10.06
CA GLN A 21 31.00 -22.84 10.72
C GLN A 21 31.07 -21.64 9.78
N ARG A 22 32.19 -21.46 9.09
CA ARG A 22 32.36 -20.37 8.11
C ARG A 22 31.35 -20.46 6.97
N ASN A 23 31.06 -21.65 6.48
CA ASN A 23 30.06 -21.84 5.42
C ASN A 23 28.65 -21.47 5.91
N ASN A 24 28.30 -21.86 7.13
CA ASN A 24 27.01 -21.51 7.74
C ASN A 24 26.86 -19.99 7.98
N GLU A 25 27.93 -19.33 8.43
CA GLU A 25 27.94 -17.88 8.61
C GLU A 25 27.78 -17.15 7.27
N ALA A 26 28.55 -17.55 6.26
CA ALA A 26 28.43 -16.98 4.91
C ALA A 26 27.04 -17.19 4.28
N GLN A 27 26.44 -18.36 4.48
CA GLN A 27 25.09 -18.62 3.99
C GLN A 27 24.04 -17.76 4.72
N ARG A 28 24.18 -17.56 6.03
CA ARG A 28 23.27 -16.68 6.79
C ARG A 28 23.38 -15.24 6.34
N GLU A 29 24.59 -14.73 6.13
CA GLU A 29 24.81 -13.37 5.65
C GLU A 29 24.18 -13.15 4.27
N VAL A 30 24.36 -14.09 3.34
CA VAL A 30 23.74 -14.02 2.01
C VAL A 30 22.21 -14.03 2.10
N VAL A 31 21.64 -14.88 2.96
CA VAL A 31 20.17 -14.95 3.14
C VAL A 31 19.64 -13.65 3.74
N THR A 32 20.33 -13.09 4.75
CA THR A 32 19.92 -11.82 5.38
C THR A 32 19.98 -10.67 4.39
N THR A 33 21.10 -10.53 3.66
CA THR A 33 21.26 -9.48 2.64
C THR A 33 20.22 -9.59 1.54
N LEU A 34 19.91 -10.81 1.12
CA LEU A 34 18.86 -11.03 0.11
C LEU A 34 17.47 -10.66 0.65
N ALA A 35 17.17 -11.02 1.90
CA ALA A 35 15.89 -10.68 2.54
C ALA A 35 15.73 -9.17 2.70
N GLU A 36 16.78 -8.46 3.12
CA GLU A 36 16.77 -6.99 3.23
C GLU A 36 16.59 -6.32 1.87
N ALA A 37 17.29 -6.78 0.85
CA ALA A 37 17.15 -6.26 -0.51
C ALA A 37 15.73 -6.48 -1.08
N MET A 38 15.14 -7.66 -0.82
CA MET A 38 13.78 -7.96 -1.22
C MET A 38 12.75 -7.12 -0.46
N ALA A 39 12.92 -6.96 0.85
CA ALA A 39 12.04 -6.11 1.66
C ALA A 39 12.09 -4.64 1.18
N GLY A 40 13.28 -4.13 0.88
CA GLY A 40 13.46 -2.79 0.30
C GLY A 40 12.75 -2.62 -1.04
N SER A 41 12.91 -3.60 -1.94
CA SER A 41 12.26 -3.58 -3.25
C SER A 41 10.72 -3.62 -3.14
N ILE A 42 10.19 -4.39 -2.19
CA ILE A 42 8.76 -4.46 -1.89
C ILE A 42 8.25 -3.12 -1.36
N ALA A 43 8.96 -2.53 -0.39
CA ALA A 43 8.60 -1.23 0.17
C ALA A 43 8.56 -0.14 -0.92
N GLU A 44 9.57 -0.06 -1.77
CA GLU A 44 9.61 0.87 -2.90
C GLU A 44 8.44 0.67 -3.88
N ALA A 45 8.04 -0.57 -4.13
CA ALA A 45 6.93 -0.87 -5.03
C ALA A 45 5.59 -0.43 -4.41
N ILE A 46 5.39 -0.63 -3.11
CA ILE A 46 4.22 -0.16 -2.37
C ILE A 46 4.19 1.38 -2.35
N ASP A 47 5.31 2.03 -2.04
CA ASP A 47 5.43 3.49 -2.03
C ASP A 47 5.11 4.10 -3.40
N ARG A 48 5.53 3.46 -4.47
CA ARG A 48 5.22 3.88 -5.85
C ARG A 48 3.72 3.78 -6.12
N GLU A 49 3.06 2.72 -5.66
CA GLU A 49 1.62 2.53 -5.79
C GLU A 49 0.84 3.63 -5.03
N LEU A 50 1.18 3.86 -3.76
CA LEU A 50 0.57 4.90 -2.93
C LEU A 50 0.81 6.31 -3.50
N SER A 51 2.02 6.58 -3.98
CA SER A 51 2.37 7.84 -4.65
C SER A 51 1.59 8.06 -5.94
N GLY A 52 1.34 6.99 -6.70
CA GLY A 52 0.47 7.02 -7.88
C GLY A 52 -0.95 7.42 -7.54
N MET A 53 -1.53 6.83 -6.49
CA MET A 53 -2.86 7.20 -5.99
C MET A 53 -2.91 8.65 -5.51
N ALA A 54 -1.93 9.09 -4.73
CA ALA A 54 -1.85 10.48 -4.25
C ALA A 54 -1.71 11.48 -5.41
N THR A 55 -0.95 11.12 -6.45
CA THR A 55 -0.82 11.93 -7.66
C THR A 55 -2.14 12.02 -8.43
N THR A 56 -2.85 10.92 -8.58
CA THR A 56 -4.18 10.89 -9.20
C THR A 56 -5.16 11.79 -8.45
N LEU A 57 -5.18 11.70 -7.11
CA LEU A 57 -6.00 12.59 -6.27
C LEU A 57 -5.62 14.06 -6.44
N ARG A 58 -4.33 14.36 -6.55
CA ARG A 58 -3.85 15.73 -6.79
C ARG A 58 -4.35 16.26 -8.13
N VAL A 59 -4.28 15.47 -9.21
CA VAL A 59 -4.79 15.85 -10.52
C VAL A 59 -6.31 16.04 -10.47
N LEU A 60 -7.04 15.11 -9.88
CA LEU A 60 -8.50 15.23 -9.74
C LEU A 60 -8.90 16.47 -8.90
N SER A 61 -8.09 16.83 -7.89
CA SER A 61 -8.37 18.01 -7.06
C SER A 61 -8.22 19.34 -7.80
N THR A 62 -7.59 19.38 -8.98
CA THR A 62 -7.48 20.58 -9.82
C THR A 62 -8.58 20.68 -10.88
N THR A 63 -9.53 19.76 -10.89
CA THR A 63 -10.62 19.74 -11.88
C THR A 63 -11.60 20.88 -11.62
N PRO A 64 -11.96 21.69 -12.63
CA PRO A 64 -12.91 22.80 -12.46
C PRO A 64 -14.27 22.38 -11.90
N SER A 65 -14.75 21.19 -12.24
CA SER A 65 -16.02 20.65 -11.72
C SER A 65 -16.03 20.43 -10.21
N LEU A 66 -14.88 20.10 -9.63
CA LEU A 66 -14.77 19.98 -8.17
C LEU A 66 -14.88 21.36 -7.49
N SER A 67 -14.24 22.39 -8.04
CA SER A 67 -14.28 23.75 -7.50
C SER A 67 -15.62 24.42 -7.71
N SER A 68 -16.27 24.22 -8.86
CA SER A 68 -17.60 24.77 -9.15
C SER A 68 -18.73 24.05 -8.40
N GLY A 69 -18.47 22.86 -7.85
CA GLY A 69 -19.49 22.04 -7.19
C GLY A 69 -20.33 21.21 -8.16
N ASP A 70 -19.98 21.13 -9.44
CA ASP A 70 -20.63 20.21 -10.38
C ASP A 70 -20.18 18.77 -10.12
N MET A 71 -20.84 18.16 -9.12
CA MET A 71 -20.50 16.79 -8.68
C MET A 71 -20.80 15.75 -9.75
N LYS A 72 -21.71 16.02 -10.69
CA LYS A 72 -22.02 15.05 -11.76
C LYS A 72 -20.89 15.00 -12.79
N ASP A 73 -20.43 16.14 -13.29
CA ASP A 73 -19.29 16.20 -14.21
C ASP A 73 -18.01 15.67 -13.53
N PHE A 74 -17.81 16.02 -12.26
CA PHE A 74 -16.68 15.50 -11.50
C PHE A 74 -16.74 13.96 -11.36
N TYR A 75 -17.91 13.38 -11.06
CA TYR A 75 -18.11 11.95 -10.97
C TYR A 75 -17.75 11.25 -12.28
N ASP A 76 -18.25 11.77 -13.41
CA ASP A 76 -18.01 11.16 -14.73
C ASP A 76 -16.50 11.19 -15.08
N ARG A 77 -15.82 12.31 -14.83
CA ARG A 77 -14.37 12.44 -15.04
C ARG A 77 -13.57 11.52 -14.14
N ALA A 78 -13.89 11.47 -12.85
CA ALA A 78 -13.22 10.61 -11.90
C ALA A 78 -13.41 9.14 -12.24
N ARG A 79 -14.63 8.73 -12.63
CA ARG A 79 -14.92 7.37 -13.08
C ARG A 79 -14.13 6.99 -14.33
N LEU A 80 -14.01 7.90 -15.29
CA LEU A 80 -13.22 7.68 -16.50
C LEU A 80 -11.72 7.57 -16.17
N ALA A 81 -11.20 8.46 -15.32
CA ALA A 81 -9.79 8.45 -14.91
C ALA A 81 -9.39 7.20 -14.14
N LEU A 82 -10.33 6.60 -13.40
CA LEU A 82 -10.10 5.39 -12.61
C LEU A 82 -10.49 4.09 -13.33
N ALA A 83 -10.98 4.19 -14.56
CA ALA A 83 -11.39 3.00 -15.32
C ALA A 83 -10.22 2.00 -15.47
N GLY A 84 -10.46 0.74 -15.13
CA GLY A 84 -9.47 -0.33 -15.21
C GLY A 84 -8.40 -0.34 -14.10
N SER A 85 -8.38 0.65 -13.20
CA SER A 85 -7.39 0.71 -12.11
C SER A 85 -7.76 -0.15 -10.90
N GLY A 86 -8.96 -0.71 -10.82
CA GLY A 86 -9.46 -1.40 -9.63
C GLY A 86 -9.69 -0.47 -8.43
N SER A 87 -9.69 0.85 -8.65
CA SER A 87 -9.87 1.87 -7.61
C SER A 87 -11.20 2.58 -7.80
N TYR A 88 -11.72 3.12 -6.71
CA TYR A 88 -12.86 4.04 -6.74
C TYR A 88 -12.62 5.26 -5.85
N LEU A 89 -13.28 6.34 -6.20
CA LEU A 89 -13.17 7.63 -5.51
C LEU A 89 -14.47 7.93 -4.76
N ARG A 90 -14.30 8.44 -3.54
CA ARG A 90 -15.36 9.08 -2.76
C ARG A 90 -14.99 10.54 -2.50
N VAL A 91 -15.96 11.43 -2.55
CA VAL A 91 -15.80 12.81 -2.09
C VAL A 91 -16.68 13.00 -0.86
N LEU A 92 -16.09 13.58 0.18
CA LEU A 92 -16.76 13.89 1.43
C LEU A 92 -16.82 15.40 1.62
N ASP A 93 -17.85 15.88 2.31
CA ASP A 93 -17.92 17.23 2.84
C ASP A 93 -17.11 17.39 4.14
N GLU A 94 -17.11 18.59 4.69
CA GLU A 94 -16.45 18.94 5.97
C GLU A 94 -17.01 18.18 7.20
N ASN A 95 -18.20 17.60 7.07
CA ASN A 95 -18.86 16.79 8.09
C ASN A 95 -18.73 15.29 7.82
N TYR A 96 -17.81 14.90 6.93
CA TYR A 96 -17.55 13.52 6.50
C TYR A 96 -18.73 12.81 5.85
N ARG A 97 -19.71 13.57 5.33
CA ARG A 97 -20.83 13.02 4.56
C ARG A 97 -20.40 12.79 3.12
N LEU A 98 -20.80 11.66 2.57
CA LEU A 98 -20.53 11.31 1.18
C LEU A 98 -21.33 12.21 0.24
N LEU A 99 -20.63 12.90 -0.67
CA LEU A 99 -21.21 13.66 -1.76
C LEU A 99 -21.32 12.82 -3.04
N ILE A 100 -20.28 12.03 -3.34
CA ILE A 100 -20.25 11.08 -4.45
C ILE A 100 -19.45 9.83 -4.10
N ASN A 101 -19.71 8.74 -4.83
CA ASN A 101 -18.95 7.50 -4.79
C ASN A 101 -18.92 6.90 -6.20
N THR A 102 -17.74 6.85 -6.84
CA THR A 102 -17.60 6.30 -8.20
C THR A 102 -17.69 4.76 -8.24
N GLY A 103 -17.69 4.09 -7.08
CA GLY A 103 -17.89 2.66 -6.96
C GLY A 103 -19.33 2.20 -7.15
N VAL A 104 -20.29 3.14 -7.18
CA VAL A 104 -21.72 2.89 -7.42
C VAL A 104 -22.22 3.87 -8.48
N PRO A 105 -23.34 3.58 -9.17
CA PRO A 105 -23.97 4.51 -10.10
C PRO A 105 -24.28 5.87 -9.47
N TYR A 106 -24.17 6.94 -10.26
CA TYR A 106 -24.48 8.28 -9.78
C TYR A 106 -25.95 8.43 -9.40
N GLY A 107 -26.20 9.00 -8.22
CA GLY A 107 -27.56 9.21 -7.71
C GLY A 107 -28.10 8.07 -6.84
N GLU A 108 -27.37 6.97 -6.71
CA GLU A 108 -27.72 5.95 -5.72
C GLU A 108 -27.53 6.45 -4.27
N PRO A 109 -28.32 5.94 -3.31
CA PRO A 109 -28.16 6.27 -1.90
C PRO A 109 -26.75 5.91 -1.43
N LEU A 110 -26.10 6.88 -0.77
CA LEU A 110 -24.74 6.73 -0.27
C LEU A 110 -24.76 6.36 1.22
N GLU A 111 -24.11 5.25 1.58
CA GLU A 111 -23.92 4.88 2.98
C GLU A 111 -22.88 5.80 3.64
N PRO A 112 -23.12 6.24 4.90
CA PRO A 112 -22.16 7.03 5.65
C PRO A 112 -20.82 6.30 5.83
N LEU A 113 -19.73 7.06 5.85
CA LEU A 113 -18.42 6.54 6.16
C LEU A 113 -18.39 6.10 7.65
N LYS A 114 -18.13 4.81 7.92
CA LYS A 114 -18.21 4.27 9.28
C LYS A 114 -17.00 4.58 10.15
N GLU A 115 -15.84 4.86 9.55
CA GLU A 115 -14.58 5.12 10.26
C GLU A 115 -13.87 6.30 9.60
N PRO A 116 -14.19 7.54 10.00
CA PRO A 116 -13.62 8.73 9.37
C PRO A 116 -12.24 9.12 9.92
N GLU A 117 -11.58 8.30 10.78
CA GLU A 117 -10.37 8.68 11.50
C GLU A 117 -9.25 9.18 10.57
N THR A 118 -8.92 8.42 9.52
CA THR A 118 -7.92 8.87 8.53
C THR A 118 -8.38 10.15 7.81
N ALA A 119 -9.69 10.27 7.54
CA ALA A 119 -10.24 11.45 6.89
C ALA A 119 -10.19 12.68 7.81
N LYS A 120 -10.49 12.48 9.10
CA LYS A 120 -10.40 13.50 10.11
C LYS A 120 -8.96 13.98 10.29
N ALA A 121 -8.01 13.07 10.48
CA ALA A 121 -6.60 13.40 10.61
C ALA A 121 -6.05 14.12 9.37
N ALA A 122 -6.46 13.70 8.16
CA ALA A 122 -6.05 14.35 6.92
C ALA A 122 -6.59 15.78 6.82
N LEU A 123 -7.84 16.01 7.21
CA LEU A 123 -8.45 17.35 7.18
C LEU A 123 -7.82 18.28 8.20
N GLU A 124 -7.64 17.82 9.44
CA GLU A 124 -7.03 18.59 10.52
C GLU A 124 -5.57 18.94 10.24
N GLY A 125 -4.82 17.98 9.69
CA GLY A 125 -3.40 18.17 9.34
C GLY A 125 -3.18 18.90 8.00
N GLY A 126 -4.19 19.03 7.16
CA GLY A 126 -4.05 19.60 5.82
C GLY A 126 -3.16 18.79 4.88
N VAL A 127 -2.93 17.51 5.17
CA VAL A 127 -1.99 16.64 4.47
C VAL A 127 -2.65 15.40 3.88
N THR A 128 -2.04 14.84 2.84
CA THR A 128 -2.47 13.56 2.29
C THR A 128 -2.02 12.44 3.21
N LEU A 129 -2.94 11.56 3.59
CA LEU A 129 -2.67 10.42 4.46
C LEU A 129 -3.11 9.11 3.79
N THR A 130 -2.43 8.03 4.16
CA THR A 130 -2.80 6.65 3.80
C THR A 130 -3.35 5.95 5.03
N SER A 131 -4.40 5.12 4.86
CA SER A 131 -4.89 4.26 5.94
C SER A 131 -4.11 2.96 5.99
N GLY A 132 -4.14 2.28 7.13
CA GLY A 132 -3.90 0.84 7.18
C GLY A 132 -4.89 0.06 6.32
N VAL A 133 -4.69 -1.24 6.22
CA VAL A 133 -5.57 -2.15 5.47
C VAL A 133 -6.85 -2.41 6.29
N PHE A 134 -8.00 -2.33 5.65
CA PHE A 134 -9.31 -2.57 6.27
C PHE A 134 -10.19 -3.46 5.37
N PHE A 135 -11.20 -4.10 5.97
CA PHE A 135 -12.14 -4.91 5.20
C PHE A 135 -13.25 -4.03 4.62
N GLY A 136 -13.29 -3.92 3.28
CA GLY A 136 -14.29 -3.15 2.55
C GLY A 136 -15.63 -3.86 2.52
N LYS A 137 -16.70 -3.20 3.00
CA LYS A 137 -18.06 -3.79 3.02
C LYS A 137 -18.75 -3.76 1.65
N LEU A 138 -18.35 -2.86 0.76
CA LEU A 138 -18.92 -2.72 -0.58
C LEU A 138 -18.55 -3.86 -1.50
N ASP A 139 -17.30 -4.30 -1.43
CA ASP A 139 -16.72 -5.30 -2.32
C ASP A 139 -16.34 -6.62 -1.62
N GLY A 140 -16.47 -6.66 -0.27
CA GLY A 140 -16.11 -7.82 0.54
C GLY A 140 -14.62 -8.15 0.51
N LYS A 141 -13.76 -7.17 0.25
CA LYS A 141 -12.33 -7.35 0.06
C LYS A 141 -11.51 -6.51 1.03
N TRP A 142 -10.30 -6.97 1.31
CA TRP A 142 -9.31 -6.17 1.99
C TRP A 142 -8.88 -5.00 1.10
N SER A 143 -8.90 -3.81 1.65
CA SER A 143 -8.68 -2.56 0.91
C SER A 143 -7.85 -1.58 1.74
N PHE A 144 -7.24 -0.62 1.06
CA PHE A 144 -6.58 0.53 1.66
C PHE A 144 -7.05 1.81 0.97
N LYS A 145 -6.85 2.95 1.60
CA LYS A 145 -7.30 4.24 1.07
C LYS A 145 -6.21 5.30 1.20
N VAL A 146 -6.16 6.19 0.22
CA VAL A 146 -5.41 7.44 0.28
C VAL A 146 -6.43 8.57 0.38
N VAL A 147 -6.24 9.45 1.34
CA VAL A 147 -7.13 10.57 1.64
C VAL A 147 -6.39 11.86 1.39
N LYS A 148 -6.94 12.73 0.54
CA LYS A 148 -6.41 14.05 0.25
C LYS A 148 -7.43 15.12 0.60
N PRO A 149 -7.13 16.06 1.51
CA PRO A 149 -7.96 17.23 1.73
C PRO A 149 -7.87 18.18 0.54
N TYR A 150 -8.98 18.83 0.26
CA TYR A 150 -9.13 19.85 -0.77
C TYR A 150 -9.76 21.09 -0.15
N PHE A 151 -9.07 22.20 -0.28
CA PHE A 151 -9.51 23.51 0.22
C PHE A 151 -9.78 24.42 -0.99
N PRO A 152 -11.05 24.58 -1.40
CA PRO A 152 -11.40 25.48 -2.48
C PRO A 152 -11.21 26.95 -2.04
N GLU A 153 -10.95 27.85 -3.00
CA GLU A 153 -10.87 29.30 -2.72
C GLU A 153 -12.18 29.84 -2.15
N ASN A 154 -13.31 29.32 -2.65
CA ASN A 154 -14.64 29.67 -2.21
C ASN A 154 -15.44 28.42 -1.86
N GLY A 155 -15.76 28.25 -0.59
CA GLY A 155 -16.57 27.14 -0.10
C GLY A 155 -15.90 26.29 0.97
N PRO A 156 -16.64 25.34 1.52
CA PRO A 156 -16.13 24.49 2.59
C PRO A 156 -15.09 23.50 2.08
N PRO A 157 -14.20 23.04 2.95
CA PRO A 157 -13.24 22.00 2.61
C PRO A 157 -13.94 20.68 2.25
N ARG A 158 -13.28 19.90 1.43
CA ARG A 158 -13.73 18.56 0.99
C ARG A 158 -12.60 17.58 1.15
N LEU A 159 -12.94 16.30 1.13
CA LEU A 159 -11.98 15.21 1.19
C LEU A 159 -12.17 14.31 -0.04
N LEU A 160 -11.09 14.06 -0.75
CA LEU A 160 -11.03 13.07 -1.82
C LEU A 160 -10.42 11.81 -1.23
N VAL A 161 -11.17 10.72 -1.28
CA VAL A 161 -10.78 9.41 -0.72
C VAL A 161 -10.74 8.41 -1.86
N MET A 162 -9.55 7.98 -2.25
CA MET A 162 -9.35 6.92 -3.23
C MET A 162 -9.12 5.61 -2.51
N THR A 163 -9.95 4.63 -2.81
CA THR A 163 -9.87 3.29 -2.22
C THR A 163 -9.46 2.29 -3.29
N ARG A 164 -8.60 1.36 -2.94
CA ARG A 164 -8.13 0.28 -3.79
C ARG A 164 -8.09 -1.03 -3.03
N ASN A 165 -8.32 -2.14 -3.74
CA ASN A 165 -8.21 -3.48 -3.19
C ASN A 165 -6.74 -3.82 -2.87
N ALA A 166 -6.49 -4.40 -1.69
CA ALA A 166 -5.17 -4.83 -1.26
C ALA A 166 -4.60 -5.97 -2.11
N ASP A 167 -5.42 -6.69 -2.89
CA ASP A 167 -4.94 -7.69 -3.85
C ASP A 167 -3.96 -7.08 -4.85
N SER A 168 -4.09 -5.77 -5.17
CA SER A 168 -3.13 -5.07 -6.02
C SER A 168 -1.71 -5.03 -5.41
N LEU A 169 -1.59 -5.01 -4.09
CA LEU A 169 -0.30 -5.11 -3.39
C LEU A 169 0.23 -6.55 -3.43
N VAL A 170 -0.65 -7.54 -3.37
CA VAL A 170 -0.28 -8.96 -3.51
C VAL A 170 0.28 -9.21 -4.91
N ASP A 171 -0.31 -8.62 -5.94
CA ASP A 171 0.21 -8.71 -7.32
C ASP A 171 1.61 -8.10 -7.42
N VAL A 172 1.84 -6.95 -6.78
CA VAL A 172 3.17 -6.33 -6.68
C VAL A 172 4.16 -7.25 -5.96
N LEU A 173 3.77 -7.86 -4.85
CA LEU A 173 4.58 -8.81 -4.10
C LEU A 173 4.91 -10.06 -4.92
N SER A 174 3.94 -10.59 -5.66
CA SER A 174 4.12 -11.79 -6.49
C SER A 174 5.08 -11.56 -7.66
N GLN A 175 5.06 -10.37 -8.26
CA GLN A 175 5.98 -9.97 -9.32
C GLN A 175 7.44 -9.87 -8.86
N GLN A 176 7.69 -9.65 -7.57
CA GLN A 176 9.04 -9.60 -6.98
C GLN A 176 9.65 -10.99 -6.78
N MET A 177 9.05 -12.06 -7.33
CA MET A 177 9.56 -13.43 -7.30
C MET A 177 10.03 -13.88 -5.91
N LEU A 178 9.11 -13.97 -4.97
CA LEU A 178 9.38 -14.64 -3.70
C LEU A 178 9.80 -16.09 -3.99
N ARG A 179 11.01 -16.47 -3.63
CA ARG A 179 11.46 -17.85 -3.76
C ARG A 179 10.59 -18.76 -2.91
N GLY A 180 10.32 -19.98 -3.40
CA GLY A 180 9.46 -20.92 -2.69
C GLY A 180 9.88 -21.10 -1.22
N GLY A 181 8.92 -20.94 -0.32
CA GLY A 181 9.11 -20.99 1.13
C GLY A 181 9.33 -19.65 1.84
N TRP A 182 9.37 -18.52 1.10
CA TRP A 182 9.43 -17.18 1.68
C TRP A 182 8.02 -16.61 1.82
N ASN A 183 7.75 -16.00 2.97
CA ASN A 183 6.53 -15.24 3.23
C ASN A 183 6.89 -13.77 3.46
N ALA A 184 6.17 -12.86 2.82
CA ALA A 184 6.28 -11.44 3.07
C ALA A 184 4.98 -10.94 3.71
N SER A 185 5.10 -10.07 4.71
CA SER A 185 3.97 -9.37 5.31
C SER A 185 4.29 -7.89 5.42
N VAL A 186 3.28 -7.05 5.17
CA VAL A 186 3.36 -5.61 5.42
C VAL A 186 2.79 -5.36 6.81
N VAL A 187 3.55 -4.73 7.67
CA VAL A 187 3.15 -4.34 9.04
C VAL A 187 3.22 -2.83 9.16
N ASP A 188 2.22 -2.25 9.84
CA ASP A 188 2.18 -0.83 10.19
C ASP A 188 3.11 -0.55 11.38
#